data_5571f7b4eb225e1145a037a224b98f66
#
_entry.id   5571f7b4eb225e1145a037a224b98f66
#
_cell.length_a   1.000
_cell.length_b   1.000
_cell.length_c   1.000
_cell.angle_alpha   90.00
_cell.angle_beta   90.00
_cell.angle_gamma   90.00
#
_symmetry.space_group_name_H-M   'P 1'
#
loop_
_entity.id
_entity.type
_entity.pdbx_description
1 polymer ?
#
loop_
_entity_poly.entity_id
_entity_poly.type
_entity_poly.pdbx_seq_one_letter_code
_entity_poly.pdbx_strand_id
1 'polypeptide(L)'
;MHMDVWFLLTVISASLFLAVGKRRSELTLLKAAGDAGQVRATLKHYTESLLDIYTGMFATATWLTYALFSFNHPPITPRGRVLTIMADLPLTLISSKLMMITTPFVIYGVMRYLQLVYEKNEGESPERVILSDKPVLITGLIWGALVIGLIYYIGAN
;
A
#
# COMPACT_ATOMS: atom_id res chain seq x y z
N MET A 1 18.77 -8.04 14.32
CA MET A 1 17.49 -7.42 13.91
C MET A 1 16.80 -8.39 12.96
N HIS A 2 15.84 -9.18 13.46
CA HIS A 2 15.08 -10.08 12.58
C HIS A 2 14.04 -9.24 11.84
N MET A 3 14.25 -9.04 10.53
CA MET A 3 13.20 -8.46 9.68
C MET A 3 12.05 -9.46 9.59
N ASP A 4 10.85 -9.00 9.84
CA ASP A 4 9.64 -9.82 9.67
C ASP A 4 9.50 -10.18 8.18
N VAL A 5 9.35 -11.48 7.91
CA VAL A 5 9.22 -12.01 6.54
C VAL A 5 8.00 -11.41 5.84
N TRP A 6 6.90 -11.20 6.56
CA TRP A 6 5.68 -10.60 6.01
C TRP A 6 5.89 -9.13 5.63
N PHE A 7 6.68 -8.39 6.42
CA PHE A 7 7.05 -7.02 6.07
C PHE A 7 7.92 -6.97 4.82
N LEU A 8 8.90 -7.86 4.70
CA LEU A 8 9.73 -7.97 3.51
C LEU A 8 8.89 -8.27 2.26
N LEU A 9 7.97 -9.24 2.36
CA LEU A 9 7.04 -9.57 1.27
C LEU A 9 6.14 -8.39 0.90
N THR A 10 5.71 -7.59 1.87
CA THR A 10 4.92 -6.37 1.61
C THR A 10 5.72 -5.38 0.79
N VAL A 11 6.97 -5.12 1.16
CA VAL A 11 7.85 -4.18 0.43
C VAL A 11 8.10 -4.65 -1.00
N ILE A 12 8.39 -5.94 -1.18
CA ILE A 12 8.60 -6.54 -2.52
C ILE A 12 7.31 -6.42 -3.36
N SER A 13 6.17 -6.83 -2.81
CA SER A 13 4.89 -6.78 -3.52
C SER A 13 4.49 -5.35 -3.89
N ALA A 14 4.68 -4.39 -2.98
CA ALA A 14 4.42 -2.97 -3.24
C ALA A 14 5.33 -2.42 -4.34
N SER A 15 6.61 -2.76 -4.32
CA SER A 15 7.56 -2.34 -5.34
C SER A 15 7.19 -2.89 -6.72
N LEU A 16 6.80 -4.15 -6.80
CA LEU A 16 6.33 -4.79 -8.04
C LEU A 16 5.00 -4.18 -8.50
N PHE A 17 4.08 -3.90 -7.59
CA PHE A 17 2.83 -3.21 -7.88
C PHE A 17 3.06 -1.85 -8.55
N LEU A 18 3.93 -1.02 -7.99
CA LEU A 18 4.28 0.29 -8.55
C LEU A 18 4.99 0.15 -9.91
N ALA A 19 5.91 -0.81 -10.04
CA ALA A 19 6.65 -1.05 -11.28
C ALA A 19 5.72 -1.49 -12.43
N VAL A 20 4.80 -2.41 -12.15
CA VAL A 20 3.82 -2.89 -13.16
C VAL A 20 2.83 -1.79 -13.51
N GLY A 21 2.33 -1.03 -12.53
CA GLY A 21 1.46 0.12 -12.77
C GLY A 21 2.11 1.17 -13.66
N LYS A 22 3.39 1.46 -13.45
CA LYS A 22 4.17 2.33 -14.32
C LYS A 22 4.23 1.81 -15.76
N ARG A 23 4.55 0.53 -15.94
CA ARG A 23 4.61 -0.11 -17.27
C ARG A 23 3.27 -0.07 -18.00
N ARG A 24 2.20 -0.30 -17.27
CA ARG A 24 0.84 -0.23 -17.82
C ARG A 24 0.52 1.18 -18.32
N SER A 25 0.80 2.21 -17.54
CA SER A 25 0.56 3.60 -17.93
C SER A 25 1.42 4.04 -19.11
N GLU A 26 2.71 3.68 -19.14
CA GLU A 26 3.60 3.93 -20.28
C GLU A 26 3.03 3.33 -21.58
N LEU A 27 2.55 2.08 -21.52
CA LEU A 27 1.97 1.41 -22.70
C LEU A 27 0.70 2.10 -23.21
N THR A 28 -0.18 2.52 -22.30
CA THR A 28 -1.42 3.23 -22.65
C THR A 28 -1.15 4.57 -23.29
N LEU A 29 -0.21 5.35 -22.74
CA LEU A 29 0.16 6.66 -23.28
C LEU A 29 0.82 6.56 -24.65
N LEU A 30 1.71 5.58 -24.88
CA LEU A 30 2.35 5.35 -26.19
C LEU A 30 1.32 4.97 -27.26
N LYS A 31 0.33 4.16 -26.92
CA LYS A 31 -0.76 3.83 -27.85
C LYS A 31 -1.62 5.05 -28.18
N ALA A 32 -1.94 5.86 -27.18
CA ALA A 32 -2.71 7.08 -27.35
C ALA A 32 -1.99 8.13 -28.22
N ALA A 33 -0.66 8.19 -28.14
CA ALA A 33 0.18 9.10 -28.95
C ALA A 33 0.36 8.65 -30.40
N GLY A 34 -0.16 7.48 -30.80
CA GLY A 34 0.04 6.94 -32.14
C GLY A 34 1.46 6.47 -32.46
N ASP A 35 2.34 6.46 -31.49
CA ASP A 35 3.77 6.19 -31.61
C ASP A 35 4.08 4.70 -31.40
N ALA A 36 3.31 3.84 -32.09
CA ALA A 36 3.46 2.39 -32.03
C ALA A 36 4.88 1.88 -32.43
N GLY A 37 5.69 2.76 -33.02
CA GLY A 37 7.07 2.44 -33.43
C GLY A 37 8.12 2.60 -32.33
N GLN A 38 7.87 3.41 -31.30
CA GLN A 38 8.82 3.70 -30.23
C GLN A 38 8.57 2.91 -28.94
N VAL A 39 7.70 1.91 -28.96
CA VAL A 39 7.51 1.01 -27.82
C VAL A 39 8.87 0.40 -27.48
N ARG A 40 9.39 0.71 -26.28
CA ARG A 40 10.63 0.11 -25.76
C ARG A 40 10.59 -1.40 -25.99
N ALA A 41 11.70 -1.98 -26.44
CA ALA A 41 11.78 -3.41 -26.81
C ALA A 41 11.19 -4.35 -25.72
N THR A 42 11.30 -3.95 -24.45
CA THR A 42 10.72 -4.68 -23.29
C THR A 42 9.19 -4.63 -23.22
N LEU A 43 8.56 -3.56 -23.74
CA LEU A 43 7.08 -3.40 -23.70
C LEU A 43 6.39 -4.17 -24.84
N LYS A 44 7.14 -4.55 -25.89
CA LYS A 44 6.58 -5.34 -27.01
C LYS A 44 6.09 -6.74 -26.59
N HIS A 45 6.58 -7.25 -25.45
CA HIS A 45 6.22 -8.57 -24.94
C HIS A 45 5.03 -8.53 -23.95
N TYR A 46 4.55 -7.35 -23.58
CA TYR A 46 3.43 -7.20 -22.62
C TYR A 46 2.19 -6.68 -23.31
N THR A 47 1.09 -7.39 -23.12
CA THR A 47 -0.25 -6.89 -23.47
C THR A 47 -0.80 -6.07 -22.31
N GLU A 48 -1.69 -5.10 -22.60
CA GLU A 48 -2.38 -4.33 -21.54
C GLU A 48 -3.11 -5.27 -20.58
N SER A 49 -3.80 -6.27 -21.12
CA SER A 49 -4.53 -7.26 -20.32
C SER A 49 -3.64 -8.03 -19.36
N LEU A 50 -2.42 -8.39 -19.79
CA LEU A 50 -1.45 -9.06 -18.90
C LEU A 50 -0.96 -8.13 -17.78
N LEU A 51 -0.68 -6.86 -18.11
CA LEU A 51 -0.29 -5.87 -17.11
C LEU A 51 -1.42 -5.57 -16.13
N ASP A 52 -2.67 -5.56 -16.58
CA ASP A 52 -3.84 -5.40 -15.71
C ASP A 52 -3.95 -6.54 -14.69
N ILE A 53 -3.77 -7.78 -15.15
CA ILE A 53 -3.76 -8.96 -14.26
C ILE A 53 -2.62 -8.87 -13.24
N TYR A 54 -1.41 -8.53 -13.67
CA TYR A 54 -0.26 -8.40 -12.78
C TYR A 54 -0.45 -7.26 -11.77
N THR A 55 -0.99 -6.13 -12.20
CA THR A 55 -1.30 -5.00 -11.32
C THR A 55 -2.28 -5.42 -10.23
N GLY A 56 -3.36 -6.11 -10.57
CA GLY A 56 -4.33 -6.65 -9.61
C GLY A 56 -3.73 -7.68 -8.66
N MET A 57 -2.90 -8.59 -9.18
CA MET A 57 -2.22 -9.60 -8.38
C MET A 57 -1.28 -8.98 -7.33
N PHE A 58 -0.42 -8.04 -7.73
CA PHE A 58 0.51 -7.39 -6.81
C PHE A 58 -0.18 -6.39 -5.88
N ALA A 59 -1.26 -5.73 -6.31
CA ALA A 59 -2.10 -4.92 -5.44
C ALA A 59 -2.68 -5.77 -4.30
N THR A 60 -3.25 -6.93 -4.62
CA THR A 60 -3.78 -7.88 -3.63
C THR A 60 -2.69 -8.41 -2.72
N ALA A 61 -1.55 -8.81 -3.27
CA ALA A 61 -0.42 -9.28 -2.48
C ALA A 61 0.08 -8.22 -1.49
N THR A 62 0.13 -6.94 -1.90
CA THR A 62 0.61 -5.84 -1.06
C THR A 62 -0.23 -5.66 0.20
N TRP A 63 -1.55 -5.49 0.07
CA TRP A 63 -2.40 -5.27 1.25
C TRP A 63 -2.56 -6.55 2.08
N LEU A 64 -2.57 -7.73 1.45
CA LEU A 64 -2.71 -8.99 2.15
C LEU A 64 -1.48 -9.32 3.00
N THR A 65 -0.27 -9.17 2.43
CA THR A 65 0.98 -9.39 3.18
C THR A 65 1.16 -8.37 4.30
N TYR A 66 0.71 -7.13 4.08
CA TYR A 66 0.67 -6.12 5.14
C TYR A 66 -0.31 -6.48 6.26
N ALA A 67 -1.49 -6.98 5.92
CA ALA A 67 -2.46 -7.45 6.92
C ALA A 67 -1.90 -8.61 7.75
N LEU A 68 -1.20 -9.55 7.11
CA LEU A 68 -0.53 -10.65 7.80
C LEU A 68 0.63 -10.16 8.68
N PHE A 69 1.42 -9.21 8.21
CA PHE A 69 2.43 -8.53 9.04
C PHE A 69 1.79 -7.89 10.27
N SER A 70 0.73 -7.11 10.07
CA SER A 70 0.03 -6.42 11.15
C SER A 70 -0.59 -7.41 12.15
N PHE A 71 -1.09 -8.54 11.66
CA PHE A 71 -1.64 -9.61 12.51
C PHE A 71 -0.57 -10.34 13.31
N ASN A 72 0.59 -10.61 12.71
CA ASN A 72 1.72 -11.31 13.36
C ASN A 72 2.59 -10.40 14.23
N HIS A 73 2.40 -9.07 14.13
CA HIS A 73 3.15 -8.13 14.97
C HIS A 73 2.93 -8.46 16.46
N PRO A 74 4.00 -8.40 17.29
CA PRO A 74 3.87 -8.59 18.73
C PRO A 74 2.78 -7.72 19.37
N PRO A 75 2.07 -8.21 20.38
CA PRO A 75 0.98 -7.47 20.99
C PRO A 75 1.47 -6.15 21.57
N ILE A 76 0.82 -5.06 21.17
CA ILE A 76 1.05 -3.74 21.72
C ILE A 76 0.07 -3.57 22.88
N THR A 77 0.57 -3.61 24.12
CA THR A 77 -0.25 -3.42 25.32
C THR A 77 -0.37 -1.93 25.64
N PRO A 78 -1.56 -1.33 25.50
CA PRO A 78 -1.76 0.07 25.86
C PRO A 78 -1.57 0.28 27.36
N ARG A 79 -0.91 1.37 27.75
CA ARG A 79 -0.70 1.74 29.15
C ARG A 79 -1.30 3.11 29.47
N GLY A 80 -1.59 3.36 30.75
CA GLY A 80 -2.06 4.66 31.24
C GLY A 80 -3.44 5.06 30.74
N ARG A 81 -3.60 6.35 30.39
CA ARG A 81 -4.89 6.93 29.96
C ARG A 81 -5.46 6.30 28.68
N VAL A 82 -4.62 5.71 27.83
CA VAL A 82 -5.08 5.04 26.61
C VAL A 82 -5.90 3.80 26.96
N LEU A 83 -5.53 3.10 28.02
CA LEU A 83 -6.25 1.92 28.52
C LEU A 83 -7.69 2.27 28.94
N THR A 84 -7.89 3.42 29.60
CA THR A 84 -9.23 3.87 30.04
C THR A 84 -10.11 4.29 28.86
N ILE A 85 -9.54 4.93 27.86
CA ILE A 85 -10.29 5.30 26.63
C ILE A 85 -10.67 4.07 25.82
N MET A 86 -9.82 3.06 25.83
CA MET A 86 -10.04 1.81 25.09
C MET A 86 -10.89 0.79 25.85
N ALA A 87 -11.14 0.99 27.15
CA ALA A 87 -11.95 0.08 27.97
C ALA A 87 -13.40 -0.06 27.47
N ASP A 88 -13.91 0.95 26.75
CA ASP A 88 -15.23 0.95 26.14
C ASP A 88 -15.28 0.30 24.73
N LEU A 89 -14.12 -0.14 24.20
CA LEU A 89 -14.03 -0.79 22.90
C LEU A 89 -14.23 -2.33 23.03
N PRO A 90 -14.78 -2.99 21.99
CA PRO A 90 -14.94 -4.45 22.01
C PRO A 90 -13.61 -5.16 22.29
N LEU A 91 -13.64 -6.17 23.14
CA LEU A 91 -12.48 -6.96 23.56
C LEU A 91 -11.62 -7.50 22.40
N THR A 92 -12.21 -7.70 21.24
CA THR A 92 -11.52 -8.11 20.00
C THR A 92 -10.54 -7.07 19.46
N LEU A 93 -10.78 -5.76 19.73
CA LEU A 93 -9.90 -4.67 19.35
C LEU A 93 -8.86 -4.36 20.44
N ILE A 94 -9.20 -4.66 21.71
CA ILE A 94 -8.32 -4.43 22.85
C ILE A 94 -7.24 -5.52 22.98
N SER A 95 -7.56 -6.75 22.56
CA SER A 95 -6.62 -7.87 22.64
C SER A 95 -5.54 -7.77 21.56
N SER A 96 -4.50 -7.01 21.85
CA SER A 96 -3.16 -7.16 21.28
C SER A 96 -2.95 -6.95 19.74
N LYS A 97 -4.00 -6.67 18.95
CA LYS A 97 -3.90 -6.54 17.48
C LYS A 97 -4.09 -5.10 16.98
N LEU A 98 -3.66 -4.12 17.77
CA LEU A 98 -3.82 -2.70 17.44
C LEU A 98 -3.19 -2.31 16.09
N MET A 99 -2.12 -3.01 15.69
CA MET A 99 -1.48 -2.78 14.40
C MET A 99 -2.42 -3.04 13.22
N MET A 100 -3.42 -3.91 13.37
CA MET A 100 -4.41 -4.17 12.30
C MET A 100 -5.30 -2.96 11.97
N ILE A 101 -5.42 -1.99 12.88
CA ILE A 101 -6.16 -0.74 12.63
C ILE A 101 -5.55 0.05 11.47
N THR A 102 -4.26 -0.13 11.20
CA THR A 102 -3.56 0.53 10.10
C THR A 102 -3.84 -0.11 8.73
N THR A 103 -4.33 -1.35 8.68
CA THR A 103 -4.59 -2.09 7.43
C THR A 103 -5.60 -1.41 6.51
N PRO A 104 -6.74 -0.85 6.96
CA PRO A 104 -7.68 -0.15 6.09
C PRO A 104 -7.06 1.02 5.33
N PHE A 105 -6.10 1.72 5.93
CA PHE A 105 -5.39 2.83 5.27
C PHE A 105 -4.51 2.34 4.13
N VAL A 106 -3.86 1.19 4.28
CA VAL A 106 -3.08 0.56 3.21
C VAL A 106 -4.00 0.10 2.07
N ILE A 107 -5.13 -0.53 2.40
CA ILE A 107 -6.13 -0.94 1.40
C ILE A 107 -6.62 0.28 0.62
N TYR A 108 -6.99 1.35 1.32
CA TYR A 108 -7.43 2.59 0.67
C TYR A 108 -6.35 3.19 -0.23
N GLY A 109 -5.09 3.23 0.24
CA GLY A 109 -3.96 3.72 -0.55
C GLY A 109 -3.76 2.94 -1.85
N VAL A 110 -3.82 1.60 -1.77
CA VAL A 110 -3.74 0.70 -2.94
C VAL A 110 -4.90 0.94 -3.90
N MET A 111 -6.13 1.02 -3.40
CA MET A 111 -7.34 1.28 -4.22
C MET A 111 -7.26 2.65 -4.91
N ARG A 112 -6.86 3.67 -4.17
CA ARG A 112 -6.73 5.02 -4.73
C ARG A 112 -5.65 5.10 -5.79
N TYR A 113 -4.50 4.44 -5.57
CA TYR A 113 -3.45 4.37 -6.58
C TYR A 113 -3.93 3.65 -7.86
N LEU A 114 -4.66 2.54 -7.72
CA LEU A 114 -5.28 1.86 -8.86
C LEU A 114 -6.21 2.80 -9.62
N GLN A 115 -7.05 3.56 -8.92
CA GLN A 115 -7.95 4.53 -9.55
C GLN A 115 -7.16 5.57 -10.36
N LEU A 116 -6.05 6.09 -9.84
CA LEU A 116 -5.22 7.07 -10.53
C LEU A 116 -4.57 6.48 -11.78
N VAL A 117 -4.09 5.24 -11.72
CA VAL A 117 -3.48 4.54 -12.86
C VAL A 117 -4.49 4.27 -13.96
N TYR A 118 -5.71 3.81 -13.60
CA TYR A 118 -6.69 3.35 -14.58
C TYR A 118 -7.61 4.46 -15.10
N GLU A 119 -8.00 5.42 -14.27
CA GLU A 119 -8.91 6.49 -14.67
C GLU A 119 -8.19 7.72 -15.19
N LYS A 120 -7.05 8.09 -14.59
CA LYS A 120 -6.32 9.32 -14.93
C LYS A 120 -5.08 9.09 -15.78
N ASN A 121 -4.67 7.83 -15.98
CA ASN A 121 -3.42 7.46 -16.68
C ASN A 121 -2.16 8.13 -16.09
N GLU A 122 -2.17 8.46 -14.80
CA GLU A 122 -1.08 9.17 -14.11
C GLU A 122 -0.02 8.22 -13.52
N GLY A 123 -0.07 6.92 -13.81
CA GLY A 123 0.85 5.91 -13.23
C GLY A 123 2.29 5.95 -13.78
N GLU A 124 2.61 6.84 -14.72
CA GLU A 124 3.95 6.93 -15.31
C GLU A 124 5.04 7.32 -14.31
N SER A 125 4.68 8.15 -13.33
CA SER A 125 5.57 8.59 -12.25
C SER A 125 4.93 8.34 -10.90
N PRO A 126 5.06 7.11 -10.33
CA PRO A 126 4.43 6.76 -9.06
C PRO A 126 4.76 7.72 -7.92
N GLU A 127 6.00 8.19 -7.88
CA GLU A 127 6.47 9.16 -6.89
C GLU A 127 5.73 10.50 -6.98
N ARG A 128 5.47 10.97 -8.21
CA ARG A 128 4.71 12.20 -8.44
C ARG A 128 3.24 12.02 -8.06
N VAL A 129 2.65 10.90 -8.43
CA VAL A 129 1.26 10.57 -8.11
C VAL A 129 1.04 10.57 -6.61
N ILE A 130 1.89 9.89 -5.85
CA ILE A 130 1.81 9.82 -4.38
C ILE A 130 1.90 11.20 -3.74
N LEU A 131 2.77 12.08 -4.26
CA LEU A 131 2.98 13.42 -3.71
C LEU A 131 1.95 14.45 -4.19
N SER A 132 1.32 14.26 -5.35
CA SER A 132 0.38 15.21 -5.94
C SER A 132 -1.07 14.94 -5.58
N ASP A 133 -1.45 13.69 -5.35
CA ASP A 133 -2.83 13.33 -4.98
C ASP A 133 -3.03 13.53 -3.48
N LYS A 134 -3.77 14.58 -3.12
CA LYS A 134 -4.07 14.92 -1.71
C LYS A 134 -4.64 13.76 -0.91
N PRO A 135 -5.64 12.97 -1.40
CA PRO A 135 -6.14 11.81 -0.67
C PRO A 135 -5.08 10.76 -0.34
N VAL A 136 -4.20 10.41 -1.30
CA VAL A 136 -3.10 9.47 -1.08
C VAL A 136 -2.13 9.99 -0.04
N LEU A 137 -1.74 11.27 -0.17
CA LEU A 137 -0.80 11.92 0.74
C LEU A 137 -1.35 11.95 2.18
N ILE A 138 -2.60 12.39 2.35
CA ILE A 138 -3.24 12.47 3.67
C ILE A 138 -3.35 11.08 4.29
N THR A 139 -3.78 10.08 3.52
CA THR A 139 -3.88 8.69 3.99
C THR A 139 -2.53 8.14 4.40
N GLY A 140 -1.48 8.39 3.61
CA GLY A 140 -0.11 8.00 3.94
C GLY A 140 0.42 8.67 5.20
N LEU A 141 0.13 9.96 5.40
CA LEU A 141 0.52 10.69 6.61
C LEU A 141 -0.23 10.17 7.86
N ILE A 142 -1.54 9.93 7.75
CA ILE A 142 -2.33 9.35 8.86
C ILE A 142 -1.82 7.95 9.18
N TRP A 143 -1.59 7.11 8.18
CA TRP A 143 -1.03 5.77 8.37
C TRP A 143 0.33 5.82 9.07
N GLY A 144 1.26 6.65 8.60
CA GLY A 144 2.58 6.81 9.21
C GLY A 144 2.51 7.31 10.66
N ALA A 145 1.65 8.30 10.93
CA ALA A 145 1.43 8.82 12.28
C ALA A 145 0.84 7.74 13.22
N LEU A 146 -0.11 6.93 12.72
CA LEU A 146 -0.68 5.81 13.47
C LEU A 146 0.38 4.74 13.78
N VAL A 147 1.17 4.34 12.80
CA VAL A 147 2.24 3.33 12.99
C VAL A 147 3.26 3.82 14.01
N ILE A 148 3.75 5.05 13.86
CA ILE A 148 4.70 5.65 14.81
C ILE A 148 4.07 5.76 16.19
N GLY A 149 2.83 6.25 16.29
CA GLY A 149 2.10 6.38 17.54
C GLY A 149 1.93 5.02 18.25
N LEU A 150 1.55 3.97 17.51
CA LEU A 150 1.38 2.63 18.06
C LEU A 150 2.71 2.05 18.58
N ILE A 151 3.78 2.21 17.82
CA ILE A 151 5.09 1.62 18.17
C ILE A 151 5.75 2.39 19.32
N TYR A 152 5.79 3.73 19.24
CA TYR A 152 6.56 4.54 20.17
C TYR A 152 5.79 5.02 21.39
N TYR A 153 4.51 5.36 21.28
CA TYR A 153 3.72 5.89 22.39
C TYR A 153 2.93 4.82 23.14
N ILE A 154 2.49 3.79 22.45
CA ILE A 154 1.67 2.74 23.05
C ILE A 154 2.52 1.53 23.40
N GLY A 155 3.52 1.20 22.56
CA GLY A 155 4.39 0.02 22.69
C GLY A 155 5.73 0.26 23.38
N ALA A 156 6.18 1.52 23.47
CA ALA A 156 7.44 1.83 24.13
C ALA A 156 7.21 2.01 25.64
N ASN A 157 7.46 0.97 26.38
CA ASN A 157 8.09 0.88 27.74
C ASN A 157 7.96 -0.52 28.28
#